data_3b013f5b76e004566ae9cdef1c3103cc
#
_entry.id   3b013f5b76e004566ae9cdef1c3103cc
#
_cell.length_a   1.000
_cell.length_b   1.000
_cell.length_c   1.000
_cell.angle_alpha   90.00
_cell.angle_beta   90.00
_cell.angle_gamma   90.00
#
_symmetry.space_group_name_H-M   'P 1'
#
loop_
_entity.id
_entity.type
_entity.pdbx_description
1 polymer ?
#
loop_
_entity_poly.entity_id
_entity_poly.type
_entity_poly.pdbx_seq_one_letter_code
_entity_poly.pdbx_strand_id
1 'polypeptide(L)'
;MNDKKIAKLQKKVTALEEQWKRALADYANLEKRMDHDRQDVVDFANEALIDKILFIFIDLQRACKNINNKGLTMIKNDFWRVLSSEGIKKIETEKKTFDPNLMDAVAMAEGENDRVIEEVTPGYLYKGRCIRPAQVKVGAEKAS
;
A
#
# COMPACT_ATOMS: atom_id res chain seq x y z
N MET A 1 9.23 66.15 7.58
CA MET A 1 9.74 65.09 8.45
C MET A 1 8.74 63.94 8.71
N ASN A 2 7.43 64.19 8.74
CA ASN A 2 6.39 63.17 8.91
C ASN A 2 6.21 62.24 7.71
N ASP A 3 6.33 62.74 6.46
CA ASP A 3 6.06 61.94 5.24
C ASP A 3 7.04 60.77 5.05
N LYS A 4 8.32 60.95 5.39
CA LYS A 4 9.31 59.89 5.36
C LYS A 4 9.05 58.78 6.41
N LYS A 5 8.50 59.14 7.54
CA LYS A 5 8.11 58.22 8.61
C LYS A 5 6.86 57.42 8.21
N ILE A 6 5.89 58.07 7.60
CA ILE A 6 4.66 57.46 7.09
C ILE A 6 4.99 56.45 5.98
N ALA A 7 5.80 56.82 5.00
CA ALA A 7 6.22 55.93 3.95
C ALA A 7 7.00 54.68 4.45
N LYS A 8 7.81 54.85 5.49
CA LYS A 8 8.53 53.75 6.13
C LYS A 8 7.60 52.79 6.88
N LEU A 9 6.58 53.36 7.55
CA LEU A 9 5.54 52.59 8.24
C LEU A 9 4.66 51.82 7.25
N GLN A 10 4.23 52.46 6.18
CA GLN A 10 3.45 51.80 5.10
C GLN A 10 4.21 50.61 4.51
N LYS A 11 5.51 50.75 4.18
CA LYS A 11 6.32 49.63 3.69
C LYS A 11 6.41 48.50 4.71
N LYS A 12 6.51 48.82 6.00
CA LYS A 12 6.49 47.79 7.04
C LYS A 12 5.14 47.07 7.15
N VAL A 13 4.04 47.80 7.05
CA VAL A 13 2.67 47.25 7.06
C VAL A 13 2.50 46.27 5.88
N THR A 14 2.84 46.71 4.66
CA THR A 14 2.76 45.85 3.47
C THR A 14 3.60 44.59 3.61
N ALA A 15 4.84 44.71 4.10
CA ALA A 15 5.70 43.55 4.32
C ALA A 15 5.13 42.57 5.38
N LEU A 16 4.55 43.10 6.46
CA LEU A 16 3.89 42.29 7.50
C LEU A 16 2.62 41.61 6.98
N GLU A 17 1.84 42.30 6.16
CA GLU A 17 0.64 41.73 5.52
C GLU A 17 1.00 40.59 4.57
N GLU A 18 2.08 40.73 3.80
CA GLU A 18 2.59 39.66 2.94
C GLU A 18 3.09 38.46 3.75
N GLN A 19 3.83 38.72 4.83
CA GLN A 19 4.28 37.65 5.73
C GLN A 19 3.09 36.94 6.40
N TRP A 20 2.09 37.70 6.83
CA TRP A 20 0.88 37.14 7.42
C TRP A 20 0.09 36.28 6.44
N LYS A 21 -0.12 36.76 5.20
CA LYS A 21 -0.77 35.97 4.15
C LYS A 21 -0.02 34.66 3.86
N ARG A 22 1.31 34.74 3.80
CA ARG A 22 2.15 33.53 3.62
C ARG A 22 2.01 32.57 4.79
N ALA A 23 2.09 33.07 6.01
CA ALA A 23 1.93 32.24 7.23
C ALA A 23 0.54 31.56 7.29
N LEU A 24 -0.53 32.26 6.88
CA LEU A 24 -1.87 31.69 6.78
C LEU A 24 -1.94 30.58 5.72
N ALA A 25 -1.30 30.77 4.57
CA ALA A 25 -1.25 29.75 3.53
C ALA A 25 -0.46 28.51 3.99
N ASP A 26 0.67 28.73 4.67
CA ASP A 26 1.48 27.65 5.23
C ASP A 26 0.73 26.88 6.33
N TYR A 27 0.01 27.61 7.18
CA TYR A 27 -0.87 26.99 8.22
C TYR A 27 -1.97 26.13 7.60
N ALA A 28 -2.66 26.62 6.58
CA ALA A 28 -3.71 25.87 5.89
C ALA A 28 -3.17 24.61 5.20
N ASN A 29 -1.96 24.69 4.64
CA ASN A 29 -1.29 23.55 4.04
C ASN A 29 -0.88 22.52 5.11
N LEU A 30 -0.37 22.99 6.26
CA LEU A 30 -0.01 22.13 7.38
C LEU A 30 -1.25 21.41 7.94
N GLU A 31 -2.36 22.12 8.13
CA GLU A 31 -3.62 21.55 8.61
C GLU A 31 -4.11 20.42 7.70
N LYS A 32 -4.14 20.66 6.38
CA LYS A 32 -4.48 19.62 5.40
C LYS A 32 -3.57 18.40 5.48
N ARG A 33 -2.26 18.63 5.65
CA ARG A 33 -1.30 17.52 5.77
C ARG A 33 -1.50 16.75 7.05
N MET A 34 -1.76 17.43 8.18
CA MET A 34 -2.05 16.78 9.46
C MET A 34 -3.31 15.93 9.41
N ASP A 35 -4.38 16.40 8.73
CA ASP A 35 -5.60 15.64 8.55
C ASP A 35 -5.37 14.38 7.71
N HIS A 36 -4.58 14.50 6.63
CA HIS A 36 -4.19 13.35 5.81
C HIS A 36 -3.36 12.34 6.62
N ASP A 37 -2.31 12.80 7.32
CA ASP A 37 -1.45 11.93 8.13
C ASP A 37 -2.27 11.22 9.24
N ARG A 38 -3.24 11.93 9.84
CA ARG A 38 -4.16 11.36 10.85
C ARG A 38 -5.04 10.28 10.24
N GLN A 39 -5.57 10.51 9.04
CA GLN A 39 -6.38 9.52 8.32
C GLN A 39 -5.55 8.29 7.99
N ASP A 40 -4.31 8.46 7.51
CA ASP A 40 -3.40 7.35 7.24
C ASP A 40 -3.11 6.51 8.49
N VAL A 41 -2.88 7.15 9.64
CA VAL A 41 -2.69 6.44 10.91
C VAL A 41 -3.91 5.60 11.26
N VAL A 42 -5.13 6.14 11.13
CA VAL A 42 -6.38 5.41 11.40
C VAL A 42 -6.57 4.25 10.42
N ASP A 43 -6.31 4.51 9.13
CA ASP A 43 -6.53 3.52 8.06
C ASP A 43 -5.54 2.36 8.13
N PHE A 44 -4.32 2.59 8.58
CA PHE A 44 -3.26 1.57 8.62
C PHE A 44 -2.84 1.13 10.03
N ALA A 45 -3.55 1.57 11.08
CA ALA A 45 -3.26 1.18 12.46
C ALA A 45 -3.20 -0.34 12.68
N ASN A 46 -3.99 -1.09 11.90
CA ASN A 46 -4.08 -2.54 11.98
C ASN A 46 -3.17 -3.29 10.99
N GLU A 47 -2.39 -2.58 10.18
CA GLU A 47 -1.58 -3.21 9.11
C GLU A 47 -0.66 -4.32 9.65
N ALA A 48 0.04 -4.06 10.74
CA ALA A 48 0.95 -5.04 11.36
C ALA A 48 0.22 -6.27 11.92
N LEU A 49 -0.99 -6.10 12.44
CA LEU A 49 -1.81 -7.21 12.90
C LEU A 49 -2.32 -8.03 11.71
N ILE A 50 -2.79 -7.36 10.67
CA ILE A 50 -3.28 -7.99 9.46
C ILE A 50 -2.19 -8.81 8.78
N ASP A 51 -0.95 -8.31 8.69
CA ASP A 51 0.16 -9.08 8.12
C ASP A 51 0.42 -10.39 8.87
N LYS A 52 0.37 -10.36 10.21
CA LYS A 52 0.49 -11.58 11.02
C LYS A 52 -0.67 -12.56 10.79
N ILE A 53 -1.88 -12.06 10.68
CA ILE A 53 -3.07 -12.87 10.39
C ILE A 53 -3.00 -13.48 8.98
N LEU A 54 -2.51 -12.74 7.99
CA LEU A 54 -2.31 -13.24 6.63
C LEU A 54 -1.31 -14.40 6.57
N PHE A 55 -0.27 -14.37 7.42
CA PHE A 55 0.66 -15.48 7.52
C PHE A 55 -0.06 -16.78 7.92
N ILE A 56 -0.88 -16.72 8.96
CA ILE A 56 -1.70 -17.86 9.41
C ILE A 56 -2.69 -18.30 8.32
N PHE A 57 -3.28 -17.36 7.61
CA PHE A 57 -4.21 -17.65 6.52
C PHE A 57 -3.54 -18.38 5.35
N ILE A 58 -2.31 -18.02 5.00
CA ILE A 58 -1.53 -18.73 3.98
C ILE A 58 -1.25 -20.18 4.39
N ASP A 59 -0.91 -20.41 5.67
CA ASP A 59 -0.71 -21.75 6.18
C ASP A 59 -2.01 -22.57 6.16
N LEU A 60 -3.14 -21.95 6.49
CA LEU A 60 -4.46 -22.55 6.35
C LEU A 60 -4.77 -22.93 4.90
N GLN A 61 -4.43 -22.07 3.93
CA GLN A 61 -4.58 -22.38 2.51
C GLN A 61 -3.72 -23.59 2.09
N ARG A 62 -2.47 -23.68 2.57
CA ARG A 62 -1.59 -24.84 2.32
C ARG A 62 -2.18 -26.12 2.93
N ALA A 63 -2.70 -26.05 4.16
CA ALA A 63 -3.36 -27.19 4.80
C ALA A 63 -4.57 -27.66 3.99
N CYS A 64 -5.40 -26.73 3.50
CA CYS A 64 -6.55 -27.06 2.66
C CYS A 64 -6.19 -27.75 1.34
N LYS A 65 -5.02 -27.41 0.75
CA LYS A 65 -4.55 -28.07 -0.47
C LYS A 65 -4.11 -29.53 -0.22
N ASN A 66 -3.56 -29.79 0.96
CA ASN A 66 -3.03 -31.11 1.31
C ASN A 66 -4.09 -32.02 1.94
N ILE A 67 -5.10 -31.46 2.57
CA ILE A 67 -6.16 -32.19 3.29
C ILE A 67 -7.50 -31.86 2.63
N ASN A 68 -8.06 -32.83 1.93
CA ASN A 68 -9.39 -32.69 1.31
C ASN A 68 -10.49 -32.82 2.38
N ASN A 69 -10.72 -31.74 3.15
CA ASN A 69 -11.73 -31.67 4.20
C ASN A 69 -12.68 -30.51 3.96
N LYS A 70 -13.98 -30.83 3.81
CA LYS A 70 -15.02 -29.80 3.56
C LYS A 70 -15.12 -28.77 4.68
N GLY A 71 -15.00 -29.18 5.95
CA GLY A 71 -15.03 -28.28 7.10
C GLY A 71 -13.88 -27.28 7.09
N LEU A 72 -12.67 -27.75 6.78
CA LEU A 72 -11.50 -26.89 6.67
C LEU A 72 -11.64 -25.87 5.51
N THR A 73 -12.22 -26.30 4.40
CA THR A 73 -12.51 -25.41 3.26
C THR A 73 -13.53 -24.33 3.61
N MET A 74 -14.55 -24.68 4.40
CA MET A 74 -15.54 -23.69 4.89
C MET A 74 -14.88 -22.67 5.79
N ILE A 75 -14.08 -23.07 6.76
CA ILE A 75 -13.33 -22.19 7.66
C ILE A 75 -12.44 -21.24 6.86
N LYS A 76 -11.68 -21.75 5.88
CA LYS A 76 -10.84 -20.94 5.00
C LYS A 76 -11.67 -19.88 4.25
N ASN A 77 -12.84 -20.24 3.73
CA ASN A 77 -13.70 -19.33 2.98
C ASN A 77 -14.31 -18.24 3.89
N ASP A 78 -14.74 -18.62 5.09
CA ASP A 78 -15.26 -17.68 6.07
C ASP A 78 -14.18 -16.70 6.53
N PHE A 79 -12.98 -17.21 6.77
CA PHE A 79 -11.82 -16.38 7.11
C PHE A 79 -11.48 -15.38 6.01
N TRP A 80 -11.49 -15.85 4.75
CA TRP A 80 -11.29 -14.96 3.59
C TRP A 80 -12.37 -13.89 3.49
N ARG A 81 -13.62 -14.22 3.77
CA ARG A 81 -14.73 -13.25 3.77
C ARG A 81 -14.49 -12.12 4.78
N VAL A 82 -14.03 -12.46 5.98
CA VAL A 82 -13.69 -11.46 7.00
C VAL A 82 -12.51 -10.58 6.53
N LEU A 83 -11.43 -11.18 6.07
CA LEU A 83 -10.27 -10.42 5.56
C LEU A 83 -10.64 -9.48 4.41
N SER A 84 -11.48 -9.94 3.49
CA SER A 84 -11.95 -9.14 2.35
C SER A 84 -12.84 -7.98 2.79
N SER A 85 -13.67 -8.16 3.84
CA SER A 85 -14.50 -7.08 4.39
C SER A 85 -13.67 -5.98 5.06
N GLU A 86 -12.49 -6.31 5.57
CA GLU A 86 -11.53 -5.34 6.11
C GLU A 86 -10.71 -4.60 5.04
N GLY A 87 -10.93 -4.90 3.77
CA GLY A 87 -10.27 -4.24 2.64
C GLY A 87 -9.00 -4.94 2.14
N ILE A 88 -8.85 -6.23 2.46
CA ILE A 88 -7.78 -7.05 1.91
C ILE A 88 -8.18 -7.57 0.53
N LYS A 89 -7.25 -7.49 -0.42
CA LYS A 89 -7.40 -8.04 -1.78
C LYS A 89 -6.20 -8.91 -2.12
N LYS A 90 -6.46 -10.03 -2.79
CA LYS A 90 -5.37 -10.84 -3.35
C LYS A 90 -4.77 -10.14 -4.56
N ILE A 91 -3.44 -10.19 -4.67
CA ILE A 91 -2.74 -9.73 -5.87
C ILE A 91 -2.96 -10.75 -6.98
N GLU A 92 -3.44 -10.28 -8.13
CA GLU A 92 -3.60 -11.12 -9.32
C GLU A 92 -2.24 -11.28 -10.01
N THR A 93 -1.73 -12.50 -10.06
CA THR A 93 -0.41 -12.82 -10.62
C THR A 93 -0.48 -13.63 -11.90
N GLU A 94 -1.56 -14.41 -12.09
CA GLU A 94 -1.67 -15.34 -13.22
C GLU A 94 -1.61 -14.61 -14.57
N LYS A 95 -0.67 -15.03 -15.42
CA LYS A 95 -0.46 -14.47 -16.77
C LYS A 95 -0.19 -12.96 -16.82
N LYS A 96 0.15 -12.36 -15.68
CA LYS A 96 0.54 -10.94 -15.61
C LYS A 96 2.03 -10.79 -15.88
N THR A 97 2.41 -9.59 -16.31
CA THR A 97 3.81 -9.17 -16.35
C THR A 97 4.30 -8.99 -14.92
N PHE A 98 5.54 -9.33 -14.66
CA PHE A 98 6.16 -9.16 -13.35
C PHE A 98 6.19 -7.67 -12.96
N ASP A 99 5.66 -7.36 -11.79
CA ASP A 99 5.69 -6.01 -11.20
C ASP A 99 6.47 -6.06 -9.88
N PRO A 100 7.67 -5.43 -9.82
CA PRO A 100 8.50 -5.43 -8.60
C PRO A 100 7.84 -4.79 -7.38
N ASN A 101 6.81 -3.94 -7.57
CA ASN A 101 6.11 -3.30 -6.46
C ASN A 101 5.10 -4.24 -5.76
N LEU A 102 4.68 -5.29 -6.47
CA LEU A 102 3.61 -6.20 -6.02
C LEU A 102 4.09 -7.65 -5.90
N MET A 103 5.22 -7.98 -6.51
CA MET A 103 5.68 -9.37 -6.66
C MET A 103 7.17 -9.49 -6.37
N ASP A 104 7.55 -10.62 -5.77
CA ASP A 104 8.94 -11.04 -5.57
C ASP A 104 9.23 -12.25 -6.47
N ALA A 105 10.23 -12.15 -7.33
CA ALA A 105 10.70 -13.26 -8.14
C ALA A 105 11.60 -14.19 -7.28
N VAL A 106 11.08 -15.36 -6.91
CA VAL A 106 11.82 -16.33 -6.09
C VAL A 106 12.57 -17.37 -6.91
N ALA A 107 12.20 -17.55 -8.17
CA ALA A 107 12.86 -18.44 -9.11
C ALA A 107 12.58 -18.04 -10.56
N MET A 108 13.43 -18.52 -11.46
CA MET A 108 13.20 -18.46 -12.90
C MET A 108 12.61 -19.78 -13.39
N ALA A 109 11.73 -19.73 -14.38
CA ALA A 109 11.15 -20.89 -15.05
C ALA A 109 11.21 -20.71 -16.57
N GLU A 110 11.12 -21.81 -17.32
CA GLU A 110 11.03 -21.73 -18.79
C GLU A 110 9.70 -21.06 -19.18
N GLY A 111 9.76 -20.01 -19.98
CA GLY A 111 8.58 -19.32 -20.46
C GLY A 111 8.88 -17.95 -21.05
N GLU A 112 7.82 -17.23 -21.34
CA GLU A 112 7.90 -15.87 -21.89
C GLU A 112 8.60 -14.94 -20.91
N ASN A 113 9.57 -14.17 -21.41
CA ASN A 113 10.39 -13.28 -20.58
C ASN A 113 9.52 -12.25 -19.81
N ASP A 114 9.88 -11.99 -18.56
CA ASP A 114 9.17 -11.07 -17.65
C ASP A 114 7.70 -11.41 -17.36
N ARG A 115 7.23 -12.61 -17.71
CA ARG A 115 5.90 -13.07 -17.33
C ARG A 115 5.91 -13.97 -16.11
N VAL A 116 4.86 -13.85 -15.31
CA VAL A 116 4.62 -14.77 -14.20
C VAL A 116 4.18 -16.12 -14.76
N ILE A 117 4.98 -17.14 -14.48
CA ILE A 117 4.72 -18.52 -14.89
C ILE A 117 3.93 -19.26 -13.80
N GLU A 118 4.28 -19.05 -12.53
CA GLU A 118 3.66 -19.73 -11.40
C GLU A 118 3.64 -18.81 -10.16
N GLU A 119 2.51 -18.80 -9.43
CA GLU A 119 2.43 -18.21 -8.11
C GLU A 119 2.84 -19.25 -7.06
N VAL A 120 3.93 -19.01 -6.36
CA VAL A 120 4.43 -19.88 -5.28
C VAL A 120 3.71 -19.59 -3.97
N THR A 121 3.59 -18.31 -3.63
CA THR A 121 2.87 -17.84 -2.45
C THR A 121 2.02 -16.62 -2.83
N PRO A 122 0.73 -16.58 -2.48
CA PRO A 122 -0.12 -15.46 -2.80
C PRO A 122 0.31 -14.19 -2.08
N GLY A 123 0.19 -13.05 -2.76
CA GLY A 123 0.38 -11.72 -2.20
C GLY A 123 -0.92 -11.03 -1.91
N TYR A 124 -0.87 -10.01 -1.06
CA TYR A 124 -2.05 -9.29 -0.60
C TYR A 124 -1.84 -7.79 -0.50
N LEU A 125 -2.88 -7.07 -0.88
CA LEU A 125 -3.04 -5.63 -0.68
C LEU A 125 -3.98 -5.39 0.51
N TYR A 126 -3.70 -4.34 1.28
CA TYR A 126 -4.61 -3.81 2.30
C TYR A 126 -4.95 -2.36 1.96
N LYS A 127 -6.23 -2.09 1.72
CA LYS A 127 -6.71 -0.76 1.29
C LYS A 127 -5.90 -0.15 0.13
N GLY A 128 -5.48 -1.00 -0.82
CA GLY A 128 -4.70 -0.59 -1.99
C GLY A 128 -3.18 -0.56 -1.80
N ARG A 129 -2.66 -0.71 -0.58
CA ARG A 129 -1.23 -0.76 -0.27
C ARG A 129 -0.76 -2.22 -0.24
N CYS A 130 0.38 -2.50 -0.87
CA CYS A 130 0.99 -3.84 -0.80
C CYS A 130 1.57 -4.07 0.61
N ILE A 131 0.98 -5.01 1.36
CA ILE A 131 1.49 -5.44 2.66
C ILE A 131 2.27 -6.74 2.58
N ARG A 132 1.99 -7.56 1.58
CA ARG A 132 2.72 -8.79 1.31
C ARG A 132 2.81 -9.02 -0.19
N PRO A 133 4.03 -8.94 -0.79
CA PRO A 133 4.21 -9.23 -2.19
C PRO A 133 3.94 -10.70 -2.50
N ALA A 134 3.44 -10.98 -3.70
CA ALA A 134 3.27 -12.33 -4.19
C ALA A 134 4.63 -12.92 -4.57
N GLN A 135 4.93 -14.12 -4.11
CA GLN A 135 6.13 -14.84 -4.54
C GLN A 135 5.82 -15.62 -5.81
N VAL A 136 6.55 -15.31 -6.88
CA VAL A 136 6.29 -15.85 -8.21
C VAL A 136 7.55 -16.44 -8.86
N LYS A 137 7.33 -17.37 -9.78
CA LYS A 137 8.35 -17.77 -10.74
C LYS A 137 8.15 -16.95 -12.02
N VAL A 138 9.22 -16.33 -12.49
CA VAL A 138 9.21 -15.46 -13.68
C VAL A 138 9.82 -16.23 -14.86
N GLY A 139 9.24 -16.06 -16.03
CA GLY A 139 9.75 -16.65 -17.26
C GLY A 139 11.10 -16.08 -17.65
N ALA A 140 12.00 -16.95 -18.08
CA ALA A 140 13.23 -16.59 -18.77
C ALA A 140 13.31 -17.39 -20.08
N GLU A 141 13.70 -16.72 -21.17
CA GLU A 141 14.02 -17.42 -22.40
C GLU A 141 15.21 -18.35 -22.16
N LYS A 142 15.12 -19.58 -22.66
CA LYS A 142 16.27 -20.48 -22.68
C LYS A 142 17.38 -19.83 -23.51
N ALA A 143 18.51 -19.55 -22.88
CA ALA A 143 19.74 -19.27 -23.63
C ALA A 143 20.06 -20.48 -24.50
N SER A 144 19.94 -20.28 -25.81
CA SER A 144 20.32 -21.29 -26.82
C SER A 144 21.81 -21.47 -26.86
#